data_7c8fd3acabb35fe1503638de268d5f32
#
_entry.id   7c8fd3acabb35fe1503638de268d5f32
#
_cell.length_a   1.000
_cell.length_b   1.000
_cell.length_c   1.000
_cell.angle_alpha   90.00
_cell.angle_beta   90.00
_cell.angle_gamma   90.00
#
_symmetry.space_group_name_H-M   'P 1'
#
loop_
_entity.id
_entity.type
_entity.pdbx_description
1 polymer ?
#
loop_
_entity_poly.entity_id
_entity_poly.type
_entity_poly.pdbx_seq_one_letter_code
_entity_poly.pdbx_strand_id
1 'polypeptide(L)'
;MKSAIFPGSFDPFTIGHAAIVERGLSLFDRIVIGVGKNESKRSLYTAEERVRAISELYADNPHVEVVGYDDLTIDLARREGAQFILRGIRSVKDFEYERDIANINERLAGIETVLLITDPQHASISSSVVRELIAFGKDVTEFLPQKKRAISTDSPQEHPENSPNPLSTHAL
;
A
#
# COMPACT_ATOMS: atom_id res chain seq x y z
N MET A 1 10.06 -11.95 -14.33
CA MET A 1 9.61 -11.19 -13.16
C MET A 1 8.45 -10.29 -13.60
N LYS A 2 7.26 -10.46 -13.03
CA LYS A 2 6.08 -9.62 -13.33
C LYS A 2 6.13 -8.37 -12.47
N SER A 3 6.19 -7.19 -13.08
CA SER A 3 6.25 -5.93 -12.38
C SER A 3 5.10 -5.01 -12.77
N ALA A 4 4.58 -4.28 -11.80
CA ALA A 4 3.52 -3.29 -12.00
C ALA A 4 3.92 -1.94 -11.39
N ILE A 5 3.48 -0.85 -12.01
CA ILE A 5 3.45 0.44 -11.35
C ILE A 5 2.08 0.63 -10.67
N PHE A 6 2.07 1.25 -9.51
CA PHE A 6 0.88 1.73 -8.83
C PHE A 6 0.93 3.25 -8.74
N PRO A 7 0.38 3.95 -9.74
CA PRO A 7 0.47 5.41 -9.81
C PRO A 7 -0.65 6.10 -9.03
N GLY A 8 -0.32 7.21 -8.39
CA GLY A 8 -1.30 8.03 -7.68
C GLY A 8 -0.68 9.30 -7.09
N SER A 9 -1.52 10.24 -6.66
CA SER A 9 -1.03 11.41 -5.92
C SER A 9 -0.66 11.08 -4.48
N PHE A 10 -1.39 10.14 -3.84
CA PHE A 10 -1.13 9.68 -2.46
C PHE A 10 -0.94 10.82 -1.44
N ASP A 11 -1.89 11.70 -1.39
CA ASP A 11 -1.87 12.90 -0.56
C ASP A 11 -3.02 12.94 0.47
N PRO A 12 -2.91 12.15 1.58
CA PRO A 12 -1.89 11.17 1.90
C PRO A 12 -2.11 9.76 1.33
N PHE A 13 -1.11 8.90 1.47
CA PHE A 13 -1.24 7.46 1.26
C PHE A 13 -2.06 6.85 2.41
N THR A 14 -3.14 6.12 2.07
CA THR A 14 -4.12 5.61 3.05
C THR A 14 -4.02 4.09 3.22
N ILE A 15 -4.70 3.55 4.25
CA ILE A 15 -4.81 2.09 4.43
C ILE A 15 -5.47 1.41 3.22
N GLY A 16 -6.38 2.09 2.50
CA GLY A 16 -6.95 1.57 1.25
C GLY A 16 -5.90 1.39 0.16
N HIS A 17 -4.95 2.33 0.02
CA HIS A 17 -3.84 2.18 -0.91
C HIS A 17 -2.89 1.05 -0.49
N ALA A 18 -2.57 0.94 0.80
CA ALA A 18 -1.73 -0.13 1.33
C ALA A 18 -2.34 -1.51 1.07
N ALA A 19 -3.66 -1.66 1.23
CA ALA A 19 -4.36 -2.91 0.94
C ALA A 19 -4.27 -3.31 -0.54
N ILE A 20 -4.31 -2.34 -1.47
CA ILE A 20 -4.10 -2.61 -2.91
C ILE A 20 -2.67 -3.08 -3.17
N VAL A 21 -1.66 -2.46 -2.57
CA VAL A 21 -0.26 -2.89 -2.70
C VAL A 21 -0.08 -4.31 -2.15
N GLU A 22 -0.59 -4.60 -0.95
CA GLU A 22 -0.48 -5.92 -0.32
C GLU A 22 -1.11 -7.02 -1.19
N ARG A 23 -2.31 -6.77 -1.74
CA ARG A 23 -2.96 -7.71 -2.65
C ARG A 23 -2.26 -7.79 -4.01
N GLY A 24 -1.73 -6.68 -4.49
CA GLY A 24 -0.94 -6.64 -5.73
C GLY A 24 0.32 -7.50 -5.64
N LEU A 25 0.97 -7.58 -4.49
CA LEU A 25 2.15 -8.44 -4.26
C LEU A 25 1.86 -9.94 -4.36
N SER A 26 0.61 -10.37 -4.31
CA SER A 26 0.23 -11.75 -4.64
C SER A 26 0.12 -12.02 -6.13
N LEU A 27 0.12 -10.98 -6.98
CA LEU A 27 0.00 -11.07 -8.43
C LEU A 27 1.30 -10.70 -9.15
N PHE A 28 2.10 -9.83 -8.54
CA PHE A 28 3.32 -9.25 -9.09
C PHE A 28 4.52 -9.50 -8.19
N ASP A 29 5.66 -9.78 -8.80
CA ASP A 29 6.93 -9.98 -8.10
C ASP A 29 7.51 -8.65 -7.58
N ARG A 30 7.17 -7.52 -8.24
CA ARG A 30 7.62 -6.17 -7.90
C ARG A 30 6.50 -5.16 -8.15
N ILE A 31 6.31 -4.23 -7.22
CA ILE A 31 5.42 -3.08 -7.37
C ILE A 31 6.23 -1.79 -7.20
N VAL A 32 6.12 -0.88 -8.16
CA VAL A 32 6.65 0.48 -8.08
C VAL A 32 5.51 1.44 -7.76
N ILE A 33 5.51 2.03 -6.59
CA ILE A 33 4.55 3.07 -6.21
C ILE A 33 5.03 4.38 -6.82
N GLY A 34 4.29 4.86 -7.83
CA GLY A 34 4.56 6.12 -8.52
C GLY A 34 3.82 7.29 -7.88
N VAL A 35 4.55 8.19 -7.22
CA VAL A 35 3.97 9.38 -6.60
C VAL A 35 3.96 10.52 -7.60
N GLY A 36 2.79 10.86 -8.12
CA GLY A 36 2.63 11.93 -9.10
C GLY A 36 2.85 13.31 -8.49
N LYS A 37 3.70 14.12 -9.14
CA LYS A 37 3.85 15.54 -8.88
C LYS A 37 2.80 16.27 -9.72
N ASN A 38 1.78 16.83 -9.08
CA ASN A 38 0.77 17.63 -9.76
C ASN A 38 0.84 19.05 -9.22
N GLU A 39 1.54 19.93 -9.91
CA GLU A 39 1.71 21.33 -9.53
C GLU A 39 0.41 22.15 -9.60
N SER A 40 -0.57 21.69 -10.40
CA SER A 40 -1.85 22.38 -10.56
C SER A 40 -2.83 22.19 -9.40
N LYS A 41 -2.59 21.23 -8.49
CA LYS A 41 -3.42 20.97 -7.31
C LYS A 41 -2.69 21.41 -6.03
N ARG A 42 -3.42 22.13 -5.17
CA ARG A 42 -2.94 22.45 -3.83
C ARG A 42 -2.86 21.15 -3.01
N SER A 43 -1.67 20.58 -2.94
CA SER A 43 -1.39 19.36 -2.18
C SER A 43 -1.25 19.69 -0.69
N LEU A 44 -1.62 18.74 0.19
CA LEU A 44 -1.39 18.85 1.63
C LEU A 44 0.11 18.67 1.94
N TYR A 45 0.75 17.70 1.28
CA TYR A 45 2.18 17.40 1.40
C TYR A 45 2.88 17.56 0.07
N THR A 46 4.15 17.98 0.08
CA THR A 46 4.98 18.00 -1.12
C THR A 46 5.16 16.60 -1.69
N ALA A 47 5.53 16.50 -2.96
CA ALA A 47 5.80 15.20 -3.58
C ALA A 47 6.94 14.46 -2.87
N GLU A 48 7.97 15.18 -2.47
CA GLU A 48 9.14 14.65 -1.75
C GLU A 48 8.75 14.09 -0.36
N GLU A 49 7.87 14.78 0.37
CA GLU A 49 7.36 14.32 1.66
C GLU A 49 6.53 13.05 1.50
N ARG A 50 5.69 12.98 0.45
CA ARG A 50 4.88 11.79 0.16
C ARG A 50 5.74 10.58 -0.24
N VAL A 51 6.74 10.79 -1.10
CA VAL A 51 7.71 9.75 -1.48
C VAL A 51 8.43 9.23 -0.25
N ARG A 52 8.96 10.13 0.60
CA ARG A 52 9.67 9.74 1.81
C ARG A 52 8.80 8.92 2.76
N ALA A 53 7.59 9.40 3.06
CA ALA A 53 6.68 8.73 4.00
C ALA A 53 6.30 7.32 3.52
N ILE A 54 6.04 7.14 2.20
CA ILE A 54 5.72 5.84 1.65
C ILE A 54 6.97 4.94 1.60
N SER A 55 8.15 5.49 1.28
CA SER A 55 9.41 4.73 1.29
C SER A 55 9.75 4.20 2.68
N GLU A 56 9.54 5.00 3.73
CA GLU A 56 9.73 4.58 5.12
C GLU A 56 8.77 3.44 5.51
N LEU A 57 7.54 3.48 5.02
CA LEU A 57 6.54 2.43 5.25
C LEU A 57 6.97 1.07 4.68
N TYR A 58 7.60 1.08 3.51
CA TYR A 58 8.01 -0.13 2.78
C TYR A 58 9.52 -0.41 2.85
N ALA A 59 10.27 0.27 3.70
CA ALA A 59 11.73 0.16 3.78
C ALA A 59 12.25 -1.29 3.96
N ASP A 60 11.47 -2.15 4.61
CA ASP A 60 11.82 -3.54 4.88
C ASP A 60 11.24 -4.52 3.85
N ASN A 61 10.61 -4.02 2.77
CA ASN A 61 10.00 -4.85 1.74
C ASN A 61 10.74 -4.69 0.39
N PRO A 62 11.59 -5.65 -0.01
CA PRO A 62 12.40 -5.55 -1.22
C PRO A 62 11.59 -5.64 -2.52
N HIS A 63 10.31 -6.00 -2.45
CA HIS A 63 9.40 -6.11 -3.59
C HIS A 63 8.64 -4.81 -3.88
N VAL A 64 8.81 -3.77 -3.06
CA VAL A 64 8.15 -2.48 -3.23
C VAL A 64 9.19 -1.37 -3.36
N GLU A 65 9.08 -0.61 -4.43
CA GLU A 65 9.88 0.60 -4.65
C GLU A 65 8.96 1.82 -4.71
N VAL A 66 9.48 2.99 -4.37
CA VAL A 66 8.71 4.24 -4.37
C VAL A 66 9.48 5.31 -5.14
N VAL A 67 8.84 5.89 -6.14
CA VAL A 67 9.45 6.92 -6.98
C VAL A 67 8.51 8.11 -7.19
N GLY A 68 9.05 9.30 -7.29
CA GLY A 68 8.32 10.48 -7.75
C GLY A 68 8.35 10.57 -9.27
N TYR A 69 7.25 11.07 -9.89
CA TYR A 69 7.21 11.32 -11.33
C TYR A 69 6.34 12.54 -11.65
N ASP A 70 6.61 13.19 -12.79
CA ASP A 70 5.93 14.39 -13.28
C ASP A 70 5.56 14.31 -14.77
N ASP A 71 5.78 13.14 -15.37
CA ASP A 71 5.47 12.79 -16.75
C ASP A 71 4.19 11.90 -16.85
N LEU A 72 3.98 11.26 -17.99
CA LEU A 72 2.84 10.35 -18.15
C LEU A 72 3.06 9.04 -17.42
N THR A 73 1.99 8.45 -16.90
CA THR A 73 2.02 7.13 -16.25
C THR A 73 2.65 6.05 -17.13
N ILE A 74 2.43 6.10 -18.45
CA ILE A 74 3.05 5.16 -19.40
C ILE A 74 4.56 5.37 -19.54
N ASP A 75 5.06 6.59 -19.39
CA ASP A 75 6.49 6.89 -19.44
C ASP A 75 7.18 6.41 -18.15
N LEU A 76 6.52 6.60 -16.99
CA LEU A 76 6.95 5.97 -15.75
C LEU A 76 7.02 4.44 -15.91
N ALA A 77 5.98 3.79 -16.43
CA ALA A 77 5.97 2.34 -16.61
C ALA A 77 7.14 1.84 -17.48
N ARG A 78 7.42 2.54 -18.59
CA ARG A 78 8.56 2.22 -19.47
C ARG A 78 9.89 2.39 -18.76
N ARG A 79 10.08 3.50 -18.04
CA ARG A 79 11.31 3.80 -17.31
C ARG A 79 11.61 2.78 -16.22
N GLU A 80 10.57 2.30 -15.54
CA GLU A 80 10.67 1.28 -14.49
C GLU A 80 10.64 -0.16 -15.02
N GLY A 81 10.50 -0.36 -16.33
CA GLY A 81 10.39 -1.68 -16.95
C GLY A 81 9.16 -2.47 -16.50
N ALA A 82 8.10 -1.76 -16.07
CA ALA A 82 6.87 -2.38 -15.63
C ALA A 82 5.99 -2.79 -16.82
N GLN A 83 5.45 -4.01 -16.77
CA GLN A 83 4.55 -4.54 -17.79
C GLN A 83 3.10 -4.22 -17.54
N PHE A 84 2.76 -3.81 -16.30
CA PHE A 84 1.38 -3.60 -15.88
C PHE A 84 1.23 -2.28 -15.12
N ILE A 85 0.02 -1.73 -15.18
CA ILE A 85 -0.43 -0.66 -14.29
C ILE A 85 -1.44 -1.29 -13.33
N LEU A 86 -1.22 -1.10 -12.01
CA LEU A 86 -2.13 -1.55 -10.97
C LEU A 86 -3.01 -0.36 -10.53
N ARG A 87 -4.32 -0.57 -10.43
CA ARG A 87 -5.26 0.43 -9.95
C ARG A 87 -6.26 -0.18 -8.98
N GLY A 88 -6.66 0.60 -7.95
CA GLY A 88 -7.76 0.25 -7.06
C GLY A 88 -9.06 0.93 -7.48
N ILE A 89 -10.18 0.23 -7.46
CA ILE A 89 -11.52 0.77 -7.73
C ILE A 89 -12.44 0.57 -6.52
N ARG A 90 -13.22 1.60 -6.17
CA ARG A 90 -14.12 1.62 -5.01
C ARG A 90 -15.59 1.67 -5.42
N SER A 91 -15.86 2.15 -6.62
CA SER A 91 -17.21 2.39 -7.12
C SER A 91 -17.31 2.16 -8.63
N VAL A 92 -18.53 2.08 -9.13
CA VAL A 92 -18.81 2.01 -10.58
C VAL A 92 -18.25 3.25 -11.29
N LYS A 93 -18.33 4.42 -10.65
CA LYS A 93 -17.78 5.65 -11.22
C LYS A 93 -16.27 5.61 -11.34
N ASP A 94 -15.56 5.09 -10.34
CA ASP A 94 -14.11 4.87 -10.45
C ASP A 94 -13.81 3.89 -11.58
N PHE A 95 -14.57 2.79 -11.69
CA PHE A 95 -14.39 1.80 -12.74
C PHE A 95 -14.53 2.39 -14.15
N GLU A 96 -15.56 3.17 -14.40
CA GLU A 96 -15.77 3.80 -15.73
C GLU A 96 -14.58 4.67 -16.11
N TYR A 97 -14.10 5.50 -15.18
CA TYR A 97 -12.93 6.36 -15.40
C TYR A 97 -11.65 5.54 -15.63
N GLU A 98 -11.36 4.56 -14.76
CA GLU A 98 -10.14 3.75 -14.86
C GLU A 98 -10.13 2.88 -16.11
N ARG A 99 -11.30 2.35 -16.55
CA ARG A 99 -11.44 1.62 -17.80
C ARG A 99 -11.04 2.48 -19.01
N ASP A 100 -11.52 3.73 -19.07
CA ASP A 100 -11.24 4.60 -20.20
C ASP A 100 -9.74 4.97 -20.25
N ILE A 101 -9.12 5.22 -19.10
CA ILE A 101 -7.67 5.46 -19.01
C ILE A 101 -6.89 4.19 -19.38
N ALA A 102 -7.32 3.02 -18.93
CA ALA A 102 -6.68 1.73 -19.26
C ALA A 102 -6.65 1.50 -20.78
N ASN A 103 -7.76 1.71 -21.47
CA ASN A 103 -7.85 1.59 -22.92
C ASN A 103 -6.90 2.54 -23.66
N ILE A 104 -6.74 3.77 -23.13
CA ILE A 104 -5.81 4.75 -23.72
C ILE A 104 -4.36 4.30 -23.49
N ASN A 105 -4.01 3.86 -22.28
CA ASN A 105 -2.67 3.39 -21.93
C ASN A 105 -2.26 2.17 -22.78
N GLU A 106 -3.17 1.22 -22.97
CA GLU A 106 -2.95 0.06 -23.82
C GLU A 106 -2.68 0.48 -25.27
N ARG A 107 -3.52 1.36 -25.84
CA ARG A 107 -3.36 1.85 -27.23
C ARG A 107 -2.07 2.64 -27.46
N LEU A 108 -1.64 3.42 -26.46
CA LEU A 108 -0.45 4.28 -26.59
C LEU A 108 0.87 3.54 -26.31
N ALA A 109 0.82 2.55 -25.43
CA ALA A 109 2.05 1.95 -24.90
C ALA A 109 2.06 0.41 -24.88
N GLY A 110 0.93 -0.25 -25.16
CA GLY A 110 0.79 -1.70 -25.03
C GLY A 110 0.89 -2.18 -23.58
N ILE A 111 0.58 -1.29 -22.60
CA ILE A 111 0.68 -1.60 -21.17
C ILE A 111 -0.71 -1.93 -20.64
N GLU A 112 -0.86 -3.13 -20.10
CA GLU A 112 -2.12 -3.62 -19.54
C GLU A 112 -2.37 -3.03 -18.15
N THR A 113 -3.65 -2.78 -17.83
CA THR A 113 -4.06 -2.26 -16.52
C THR A 113 -4.85 -3.33 -15.75
N VAL A 114 -4.40 -3.62 -14.54
CA VAL A 114 -5.07 -4.55 -13.62
C VAL A 114 -5.86 -3.73 -12.59
N LEU A 115 -7.17 -3.94 -12.57
CA LEU A 115 -8.09 -3.29 -11.62
C LEU A 115 -8.38 -4.22 -10.45
N LEU A 116 -8.07 -3.78 -9.24
CA LEU A 116 -8.44 -4.48 -8.00
C LEU A 116 -9.61 -3.77 -7.32
N ILE A 117 -10.66 -4.51 -7.02
CA ILE A 117 -11.79 -3.99 -6.23
C ILE A 117 -11.30 -3.76 -4.80
N THR A 118 -11.46 -2.54 -4.31
CA THR A 118 -11.11 -2.18 -2.93
C THR A 118 -11.98 -2.95 -1.95
N ASP A 119 -11.38 -3.38 -0.84
CA ASP A 119 -12.11 -4.02 0.26
C ASP A 119 -13.25 -3.09 0.73
N PRO A 120 -14.48 -3.61 0.95
CA PRO A 120 -15.61 -2.80 1.41
C PRO A 120 -15.31 -1.97 2.67
N GLN A 121 -14.51 -2.49 3.61
CA GLN A 121 -14.10 -1.77 4.82
C GLN A 121 -13.25 -0.52 4.53
N HIS A 122 -12.62 -0.43 3.36
CA HIS A 122 -11.77 0.70 2.95
C HIS A 122 -12.41 1.55 1.85
N ALA A 123 -13.59 1.16 1.33
CA ALA A 123 -14.19 1.83 0.18
C ALA A 123 -14.54 3.31 0.43
N SER A 124 -14.88 3.67 1.66
CA SER A 124 -15.16 5.06 2.07
C SER A 124 -13.91 5.89 2.36
N ILE A 125 -12.73 5.25 2.48
CA ILE A 125 -11.49 5.92 2.83
C ILE A 125 -10.81 6.44 1.55
N SER A 126 -10.77 7.75 1.40
CA SER A 126 -10.05 8.41 0.31
C SER A 126 -9.11 9.48 0.85
N SER A 127 -8.05 9.79 0.10
CA SER A 127 -7.15 10.89 0.45
C SER A 127 -7.89 12.21 0.60
N SER A 128 -8.95 12.45 -0.19
CA SER A 128 -9.74 13.68 -0.11
C SER A 128 -10.49 13.78 1.22
N VAL A 129 -11.14 12.71 1.67
CA VAL A 129 -11.81 12.65 2.98
C VAL A 129 -10.78 12.83 4.11
N VAL A 130 -9.62 12.16 4.02
CA VAL A 130 -8.57 12.30 5.04
C VAL A 130 -8.04 13.73 5.10
N ARG A 131 -7.80 14.40 3.96
CA ARG A 131 -7.40 15.82 3.95
C ARG A 131 -8.45 16.73 4.58
N GLU A 132 -9.71 16.49 4.32
CA GLU A 132 -10.82 17.26 4.92
C GLU A 132 -10.83 17.08 6.44
N LEU A 133 -10.72 15.87 6.94
CA LEU A 133 -10.62 15.60 8.39
C LEU A 133 -9.42 16.31 9.03
N ILE A 134 -8.25 16.28 8.39
CA ILE A 134 -7.05 16.99 8.85
C ILE A 134 -7.32 18.51 8.91
N ALA A 135 -7.94 19.08 7.87
CA ALA A 135 -8.25 20.51 7.83
C ALA A 135 -9.17 20.95 8.98
N PHE A 136 -10.02 20.04 9.49
CA PHE A 136 -10.88 20.26 10.65
C PHE A 136 -10.25 19.78 11.98
N GLY A 137 -8.95 19.47 12.00
CA GLY A 137 -8.23 19.09 13.22
C GLY A 137 -8.64 17.73 13.80
N LYS A 138 -9.17 16.83 12.98
CA LYS A 138 -9.55 15.48 13.40
C LYS A 138 -8.37 14.53 13.38
N ASP A 139 -8.37 13.57 14.30
CA ASP A 139 -7.42 12.45 14.25
C ASP A 139 -7.72 11.54 13.05
N VAL A 140 -6.71 11.26 12.26
CA VAL A 140 -6.79 10.43 11.06
C VAL A 140 -5.91 9.18 11.14
N THR A 141 -5.35 8.89 12.31
CA THR A 141 -4.40 7.79 12.52
C THR A 141 -4.96 6.44 12.06
N GLU A 142 -6.24 6.20 12.25
CA GLU A 142 -6.92 4.96 11.82
C GLU A 142 -7.01 4.80 10.29
N PHE A 143 -6.89 5.89 9.52
CA PHE A 143 -6.97 5.89 8.05
C PHE A 143 -5.61 5.81 7.38
N LEU A 144 -4.52 5.91 8.16
CA LEU A 144 -3.15 5.89 7.67
C LEU A 144 -2.48 4.55 7.99
N PRO A 145 -1.73 3.97 7.03
CA PRO A 145 -1.03 2.72 7.30
C PRO A 145 0.06 2.94 8.33
N GLN A 146 0.19 1.98 9.25
CA GLN A 146 1.26 1.94 10.24
C GLN A 146 2.35 0.97 9.78
N LYS A 147 3.62 1.30 10.03
CA LYS A 147 4.71 0.36 9.79
C LYS A 147 4.47 -0.89 10.66
N LYS A 148 4.34 -2.06 10.03
CA LYS A 148 4.24 -3.33 10.77
C LYS A 148 5.53 -3.48 11.59
N ARG A 149 5.45 -3.45 12.93
CA ARG A 149 6.57 -3.83 13.77
C ARG A 149 6.92 -5.28 13.44
N ALA A 150 8.17 -5.55 13.10
CA ALA A 150 8.67 -6.92 13.02
C ALA A 150 8.36 -7.57 14.37
N ILE A 151 7.56 -8.64 14.35
CA ILE A 151 7.36 -9.46 15.54
C ILE A 151 8.71 -10.11 15.78
N SER A 152 9.43 -9.66 16.82
CA SER A 152 10.63 -10.34 17.28
C SER A 152 10.18 -11.72 17.78
N THR A 153 10.58 -12.75 17.07
CA THR A 153 10.39 -14.16 17.44
C THR A 153 11.39 -14.59 18.51
N ASP A 154 11.71 -13.71 19.45
CA ASP A 154 12.47 -14.03 20.66
C ASP A 154 11.54 -13.98 21.86
N SER A 155 10.75 -15.05 21.99
CA SER A 155 10.24 -15.46 23.30
C SER A 155 11.01 -16.71 23.68
N PRO A 156 11.78 -16.70 24.77
CA PRO A 156 12.36 -17.91 25.31
C PRO A 156 11.21 -18.85 25.69
N GLN A 157 11.22 -20.05 25.14
CA GLN A 157 10.39 -21.14 25.67
C GLN A 157 10.92 -21.47 27.08
N GLU A 158 10.22 -20.97 28.09
CA GLU A 158 10.36 -21.54 29.44
C GLU A 158 9.81 -22.96 29.40
N HIS A 159 10.72 -23.91 29.41
CA HIS A 159 10.39 -25.30 29.77
C HIS A 159 9.93 -25.32 31.22
N PRO A 160 8.74 -25.82 31.52
CA PRO A 160 8.41 -26.12 32.92
C PRO A 160 9.29 -27.27 33.37
N GLU A 161 10.23 -26.99 34.30
CA GLU A 161 10.98 -27.97 35.02
C GLU A 161 10.04 -28.90 35.76
N ASN A 162 10.29 -30.17 35.52
CA ASN A 162 9.70 -31.34 36.10
C ASN A 162 10.10 -31.39 37.59
N SER A 163 9.22 -30.98 38.49
CA SER A 163 9.42 -31.21 39.93
C SER A 163 8.95 -32.62 40.32
N PRO A 164 9.78 -33.41 40.97
CA PRO A 164 9.44 -34.78 41.35
C PRO A 164 8.45 -34.79 42.52
N ASN A 165 7.46 -35.63 42.37
CA ASN A 165 6.50 -36.03 43.40
C ASN A 165 7.19 -36.75 44.56
N PRO A 166 7.10 -36.31 45.83
CA PRO A 166 7.47 -37.14 46.94
C PRO A 166 6.30 -38.05 47.34
N LEU A 167 6.52 -39.33 47.05
CA LEU A 167 5.84 -40.41 47.74
C LEU A 167 6.20 -40.42 49.24
N SER A 168 5.26 -40.73 50.05
CA SER A 168 5.29 -41.70 51.17
C SER A 168 4.38 -41.24 52.30
N THR A 169 3.55 -42.14 52.64
CA THR A 169 3.52 -43.15 53.65
C THR A 169 2.74 -42.79 54.90
N HIS A 170 1.97 -43.77 55.24
CA HIS A 170 1.40 -44.17 56.53
C HIS A 170 -0.11 -43.89 56.68
N ALA A 171 -0.87 -44.93 56.62
CA ALA A 171 -1.09 -46.04 57.61
C ALA A 171 -2.06 -45.61 58.74
N LEU A 172 -3.17 -46.18 58.68
CA LEU A 172 -4.02 -46.88 59.64
C LEU A 172 -5.46 -46.80 59.24
#